data_e1bdb7fa3f817b68bd4cf04f333a29bc
#
_entry.id   e1bdb7fa3f817b68bd4cf04f333a29bc
#
_cell.length_a   1.000
_cell.length_b   1.000
_cell.length_c   1.000
_cell.angle_alpha   90.00
_cell.angle_beta   90.00
_cell.angle_gamma   90.00
#
_symmetry.space_group_name_H-M   'P 1'
#
loop_
_entity.id
_entity.type
_entity.pdbx_description
1 polymer ?
#
loop_
_entity_poly.entity_id
_entity_poly.type
_entity_poly.pdbx_seq_one_letter_code
_entity_poly.pdbx_strand_id
1 'polypeptide(L)'
;SLQRRQITASSTVYRRIRKQPAHFTRRRALHSLRYILTFGLPLLLHHASGFVKGQLDRIIIYRMYSAAELGVYAAALQLAGILSIVLMAVNKATVPYYYHAIEQKKIPARRVRRWAWIGFCAAPLFAAAVWCMPESWFVWFLGAQYIGAHHYIVLFTLGYALAIPYYLLVNYLFY
;
A
#
# COMPACT_ATOMS: atom_id res chain seq x y z
N SER A 1 32.39 -28.67 -15.64
CA SER A 1 32.02 -29.77 -14.73
C SER A 1 31.23 -29.35 -13.49
N LEU A 2 31.35 -28.11 -13.03
CA LEU A 2 30.62 -27.57 -11.87
C LEU A 2 29.11 -27.40 -12.12
N GLN A 3 28.70 -26.96 -13.30
CA GLN A 3 27.29 -26.80 -13.68
C GLN A 3 26.52 -28.13 -13.69
N ARG A 4 27.15 -29.22 -14.13
CA ARG A 4 26.52 -30.56 -14.08
C ARG A 4 26.28 -31.03 -12.65
N ARG A 5 27.17 -30.73 -11.69
CA ARG A 5 27.00 -31.10 -10.28
C ARG A 5 25.86 -30.35 -9.61
N GLN A 6 25.63 -29.06 -9.95
CA GLN A 6 24.51 -28.28 -9.40
C GLN A 6 23.15 -28.76 -9.91
N ILE A 7 23.06 -29.12 -11.21
CA ILE A 7 21.82 -29.66 -11.80
C ILE A 7 21.47 -31.02 -11.19
N THR A 8 22.47 -31.86 -10.95
CA THR A 8 22.25 -33.18 -10.35
C THR A 8 21.86 -33.08 -8.88
N ALA A 9 22.44 -32.14 -8.13
CA ALA A 9 22.08 -31.90 -6.72
C ALA A 9 20.63 -31.37 -6.59
N SER A 10 20.22 -30.43 -7.41
CA SER A 10 18.86 -29.89 -7.40
C SER A 10 17.81 -30.96 -7.78
N SER A 11 18.10 -31.80 -8.77
CA SER A 11 17.20 -32.88 -9.18
C SER A 11 17.05 -33.97 -8.10
N THR A 12 18.10 -34.23 -7.33
CA THR A 12 18.06 -35.20 -6.22
C THR A 12 17.27 -34.69 -5.04
N VAL A 13 17.37 -33.38 -4.72
CA VAL A 13 16.57 -32.73 -3.68
C VAL A 13 15.08 -32.71 -4.08
N TYR A 14 14.78 -32.37 -5.34
CA TYR A 14 13.41 -32.39 -5.87
C TYR A 14 12.78 -33.81 -5.83
N ARG A 15 13.55 -34.86 -6.16
CA ARG A 15 13.09 -36.25 -6.05
C ARG A 15 12.85 -36.69 -4.60
N ARG A 16 13.65 -36.20 -3.65
CA ARG A 16 13.47 -36.52 -2.21
C ARG A 16 12.18 -35.87 -1.66
N ILE A 17 11.89 -34.65 -2.05
CA ILE A 17 10.66 -33.94 -1.63
C ILE A 17 9.41 -34.63 -2.21
N ARG A 18 9.49 -35.11 -3.46
CA ARG A 18 8.36 -35.79 -4.15
C ARG A 18 8.08 -37.20 -3.63
N LYS A 19 9.04 -37.85 -2.99
CA LYS A 19 8.91 -39.23 -2.50
C LYS A 19 8.51 -39.34 -1.03
N GLN A 20 8.31 -38.26 -0.32
CA GLN A 20 7.69 -38.38 1.01
C GLN A 20 6.17 -38.53 0.82
N PRO A 21 5.60 -39.73 1.02
CA PRO A 21 4.15 -39.85 1.11
C PRO A 21 3.73 -38.98 2.29
N ALA A 22 2.89 -37.99 2.00
CA ALA A 22 2.26 -37.16 3.02
C ALA A 22 1.30 -38.08 3.81
N HIS A 23 1.84 -38.89 4.72
CA HIS A 23 1.05 -39.60 5.73
C HIS A 23 0.38 -38.47 6.57
N PHE A 24 -0.82 -38.15 6.18
CA PHE A 24 -1.65 -37.14 6.83
C PHE A 24 -2.13 -37.73 8.15
N THR A 25 -1.26 -37.73 9.14
CA THR A 25 -1.60 -38.22 10.48
C THR A 25 -2.50 -37.17 11.14
N ARG A 26 -3.61 -37.60 11.73
CA ARG A 26 -4.58 -36.76 12.43
C ARG A 26 -3.91 -35.77 13.41
N ARG A 27 -2.84 -36.20 14.08
CA ARG A 27 -2.02 -35.33 14.95
C ARG A 27 -1.34 -34.18 14.19
N ARG A 28 -0.79 -34.45 13.00
CA ARG A 28 -0.16 -33.41 12.16
C ARG A 28 -1.20 -32.43 11.64
N ALA A 29 -2.37 -32.92 11.25
CA ALA A 29 -3.50 -32.08 10.84
C ALA A 29 -3.94 -31.13 11.97
N LEU A 30 -4.11 -31.66 13.19
CA LEU A 30 -4.47 -30.84 14.35
C LEU A 30 -3.39 -29.82 14.71
N HIS A 31 -2.13 -30.20 14.62
CA HIS A 31 -1.02 -29.27 14.87
C HIS A 31 -0.97 -28.15 13.82
N SER A 32 -1.11 -28.50 12.54
CA SER A 32 -1.19 -27.52 11.44
C SER A 32 -2.42 -26.62 11.57
N LEU A 33 -3.57 -27.18 11.93
CA LEU A 33 -4.77 -26.40 12.18
C LEU A 33 -4.58 -25.40 13.32
N ARG A 34 -4.01 -25.85 14.44
CA ARG A 34 -3.70 -24.96 15.56
C ARG A 34 -2.74 -23.86 15.16
N TYR A 35 -1.70 -24.17 14.38
CA TYR A 35 -0.77 -23.17 13.86
C TYR A 35 -1.48 -22.15 12.97
N ILE A 36 -2.28 -22.63 12.01
CA ILE A 36 -3.07 -21.76 11.10
C ILE A 36 -4.02 -20.86 11.89
N LEU A 37 -4.71 -21.40 12.90
CA LEU A 37 -5.63 -20.60 13.72
C LEU A 37 -4.88 -19.58 14.59
N THR A 38 -3.74 -19.97 15.17
CA THR A 38 -2.98 -19.07 16.06
C THR A 38 -2.36 -17.88 15.30
N PHE A 39 -1.87 -18.13 14.08
CA PHE A 39 -1.28 -17.07 13.24
C PHE A 39 -2.27 -16.45 12.26
N GLY A 40 -3.15 -17.26 11.70
CA GLY A 40 -4.11 -16.81 10.68
C GLY A 40 -5.25 -15.97 11.26
N LEU A 41 -5.73 -16.27 12.45
CA LEU A 41 -6.83 -15.53 13.06
C LEU A 41 -6.48 -14.06 13.36
N PRO A 42 -5.34 -13.74 14.01
CA PRO A 42 -4.91 -12.35 14.17
C PRO A 42 -4.70 -11.64 12.83
N LEU A 43 -4.13 -12.33 11.84
CA LEU A 43 -3.91 -11.78 10.51
C LEU A 43 -5.24 -11.51 9.78
N LEU A 44 -6.21 -12.40 9.92
CA LEU A 44 -7.55 -12.25 9.36
C LEU A 44 -8.27 -11.05 9.99
N LEU A 45 -8.17 -10.87 11.30
CA LEU A 45 -8.71 -9.68 11.98
C LEU A 45 -8.05 -8.39 11.50
N HIS A 46 -6.73 -8.42 11.29
CA HIS A 46 -6.01 -7.29 10.73
C HIS A 46 -6.51 -6.95 9.31
N HIS A 47 -6.64 -7.94 8.43
CA HIS A 47 -7.18 -7.72 7.08
C HIS A 47 -8.66 -7.31 7.09
N ALA A 48 -9.47 -7.88 7.98
CA ALA A 48 -10.87 -7.50 8.15
C ALA A 48 -10.99 -6.03 8.59
N SER A 49 -10.15 -5.57 9.51
CA SER A 49 -10.12 -4.16 9.92
C SER A 49 -9.76 -3.22 8.78
N GLY A 50 -8.81 -3.63 7.92
CA GLY A 50 -8.45 -2.89 6.71
C GLY A 50 -9.61 -2.81 5.70
N PHE A 51 -10.33 -3.92 5.52
CA PHE A 51 -11.53 -3.97 4.67
C PHE A 51 -12.64 -3.06 5.22
N VAL A 52 -12.95 -3.15 6.50
CA VAL A 52 -13.95 -2.29 7.15
C VAL A 52 -13.58 -0.82 6.99
N LYS A 53 -12.32 -0.46 7.28
CA LYS A 53 -11.81 0.91 7.10
C LYS A 53 -11.96 1.41 5.66
N GLY A 54 -11.73 0.55 4.66
CA GLY A 54 -11.80 0.94 3.24
C GLY A 54 -13.21 0.93 2.63
N GLN A 55 -14.23 0.43 3.36
CA GLN A 55 -15.61 0.36 2.87
C GLN A 55 -16.59 1.15 3.74
N LEU A 56 -16.21 1.45 4.98
CA LEU A 56 -17.11 2.10 5.93
C LEU A 56 -17.55 3.50 5.47
N ASP A 57 -16.62 4.27 4.91
CA ASP A 57 -16.87 5.58 4.34
C ASP A 57 -17.94 5.51 3.23
N ARG A 58 -17.85 4.52 2.35
CA ARG A 58 -18.82 4.32 1.26
C ARG A 58 -20.20 3.95 1.78
N ILE A 59 -20.26 3.09 2.80
CA ILE A 59 -21.53 2.71 3.44
C ILE A 59 -22.17 3.93 4.11
N ILE A 60 -21.39 4.76 4.79
CA ILE A 60 -21.87 5.98 5.45
C ILE A 60 -22.40 6.97 4.42
N ILE A 61 -21.63 7.23 3.34
CA ILE A 61 -22.04 8.15 2.29
C ILE A 61 -23.33 7.68 1.61
N TYR A 62 -23.42 6.39 1.28
CA TYR A 62 -24.64 5.84 0.67
C TYR A 62 -25.86 5.95 1.59
N ARG A 63 -25.68 5.77 2.91
CA ARG A 63 -26.77 5.84 3.89
C ARG A 63 -27.20 7.27 4.20
N MET A 64 -26.27 8.22 4.23
CA MET A 64 -26.52 9.60 4.66
C MET A 64 -26.86 10.54 3.51
N TYR A 65 -26.41 10.25 2.30
CA TYR A 65 -26.60 11.12 1.14
C TYR A 65 -27.34 10.37 0.02
N SER A 66 -26.62 9.93 -1.02
CA SER A 66 -27.23 9.25 -2.16
C SER A 66 -26.24 8.35 -2.90
N ALA A 67 -26.77 7.48 -3.77
CA ALA A 67 -25.94 6.69 -4.67
C ALA A 67 -25.16 7.56 -5.67
N ALA A 68 -25.73 8.70 -6.09
CA ALA A 68 -25.07 9.65 -6.98
C ALA A 68 -23.84 10.28 -6.30
N GLU A 69 -24.00 10.73 -5.05
CA GLU A 69 -22.91 11.31 -4.26
C GLU A 69 -21.79 10.28 -3.99
N LEU A 70 -22.18 9.04 -3.69
CA LEU A 70 -21.22 7.95 -3.58
C LEU A 70 -20.43 7.74 -4.88
N GLY A 71 -21.08 7.88 -6.04
CA GLY A 71 -20.43 7.81 -7.34
C GLY A 71 -19.37 8.89 -7.52
N VAL A 72 -19.71 10.13 -7.20
CA VAL A 72 -18.79 11.29 -7.25
C VAL A 72 -17.60 11.08 -6.32
N TYR A 73 -17.85 10.68 -5.07
CA TYR A 73 -16.83 10.35 -4.09
C TYR A 73 -15.89 9.24 -4.57
N ALA A 74 -16.46 8.14 -5.10
CA ALA A 74 -15.66 7.01 -5.56
C ALA A 74 -14.79 7.34 -6.78
N ALA A 75 -15.32 8.12 -7.73
CA ALA A 75 -14.56 8.61 -8.88
C ALA A 75 -13.39 9.52 -8.44
N ALA A 76 -13.65 10.44 -7.52
CA ALA A 76 -12.63 11.31 -6.95
C ALA A 76 -11.53 10.53 -6.23
N LEU A 77 -11.90 9.51 -5.44
CA LEU A 77 -10.98 8.65 -4.72
C LEU A 77 -10.06 7.87 -5.68
N GLN A 78 -10.62 7.35 -6.79
CA GLN A 78 -9.85 6.63 -7.80
C GLN A 78 -8.86 7.55 -8.51
N LEU A 79 -9.30 8.74 -8.91
CA LEU A 79 -8.44 9.69 -9.61
C LEU A 79 -7.29 10.17 -8.72
N ALA A 80 -7.57 10.59 -7.50
CA ALA A 80 -6.55 10.97 -6.53
C ALA A 80 -5.64 9.77 -6.15
N GLY A 81 -6.17 8.55 -6.18
CA GLY A 81 -5.45 7.31 -5.92
C GLY A 81 -4.28 7.06 -6.86
N ILE A 82 -4.27 7.65 -8.06
CA ILE A 82 -3.14 7.61 -8.98
C ILE A 82 -1.87 8.15 -8.29
N LEU A 83 -1.98 9.25 -7.56
CA LEU A 83 -0.87 9.81 -6.78
C LEU A 83 -0.34 8.80 -5.76
N SER A 84 -1.23 8.09 -5.05
CA SER A 84 -0.85 7.06 -4.10
C SER A 84 -0.06 5.91 -4.76
N ILE A 85 -0.50 5.47 -5.94
CA ILE A 85 0.19 4.41 -6.71
C ILE A 85 1.60 4.87 -7.10
N VAL A 86 1.73 6.09 -7.61
CA VAL A 86 3.02 6.67 -8.00
C VAL A 86 3.95 6.77 -6.78
N LEU A 87 3.46 7.33 -5.67
CA LEU A 87 4.25 7.46 -4.44
C LEU A 87 4.69 6.10 -3.89
N MET A 88 3.81 5.10 -3.91
CA MET A 88 4.14 3.75 -3.49
C MET A 88 5.18 3.11 -4.41
N ALA A 89 5.08 3.29 -5.73
CA ALA A 89 6.04 2.78 -6.69
C ALA A 89 7.43 3.41 -6.48
N VAL A 90 7.49 4.74 -6.34
CA VAL A 90 8.72 5.47 -6.03
C VAL A 90 9.32 4.99 -4.70
N ASN A 91 8.49 4.85 -3.67
CA ASN A 91 8.94 4.32 -2.38
C ASN A 91 9.57 2.93 -2.53
N LYS A 92 8.89 1.98 -3.16
CA LYS A 92 9.42 0.62 -3.39
C LYS A 92 10.72 0.61 -4.17
N ALA A 93 10.85 1.47 -5.19
CA ALA A 93 12.08 1.59 -5.97
C ALA A 93 13.25 2.20 -5.18
N THR A 94 12.97 3.10 -4.25
CA THR A 94 14.00 3.81 -3.50
C THR A 94 14.44 3.11 -2.21
N VAL A 95 13.62 2.24 -1.63
CA VAL A 95 13.91 1.52 -0.38
C VAL A 95 15.28 0.82 -0.36
N PRO A 96 15.71 0.04 -1.38
CA PRO A 96 17.02 -0.62 -1.35
C PRO A 96 18.18 0.37 -1.25
N TYR A 97 18.10 1.48 -2.00
CA TYR A 97 19.12 2.54 -1.98
C TYR A 97 19.14 3.27 -0.64
N TYR A 98 17.96 3.48 -0.06
CA TYR A 98 17.79 4.11 1.23
C TYR A 98 18.44 3.29 2.35
N TYR A 99 18.18 1.98 2.40
CA TYR A 99 18.78 1.07 3.38
C TYR A 99 20.29 0.98 3.22
N HIS A 100 20.78 0.85 2.00
CA HIS A 100 22.23 0.86 1.76
C HIS A 100 22.91 2.15 2.23
N ALA A 101 22.26 3.30 2.06
CA ALA A 101 22.78 4.58 2.55
C ALA A 101 22.75 4.69 4.07
N ILE A 102 21.80 4.07 4.75
CA ILE A 102 21.76 3.98 6.21
C ILE A 102 22.88 3.09 6.72
N GLU A 103 23.09 1.89 6.13
CA GLU A 103 24.20 0.99 6.47
C GLU A 103 25.56 1.70 6.42
N GLN A 104 25.77 2.51 5.39
CA GLN A 104 26.98 3.30 5.24
C GLN A 104 27.04 4.52 6.19
N LYS A 105 26.11 4.67 7.12
CA LYS A 105 25.99 5.81 8.05
C LYS A 105 25.93 7.18 7.36
N LYS A 106 25.53 7.22 6.09
CA LYS A 106 25.41 8.47 5.30
C LYS A 106 24.16 9.28 5.65
N ILE A 107 23.14 8.61 6.23
CA ILE A 107 21.84 9.23 6.56
C ILE A 107 21.62 9.18 8.08
N PRO A 108 21.97 10.23 8.83
CA PRO A 108 21.67 10.31 10.26
C PRO A 108 20.18 10.62 10.47
N ALA A 109 19.63 10.21 11.62
CA ALA A 109 18.22 10.43 12.00
C ALA A 109 17.78 11.90 11.87
N ARG A 110 18.67 12.86 12.16
CA ARG A 110 18.39 14.30 12.00
C ARG A 110 18.06 14.67 10.56
N ARG A 111 18.72 14.04 9.57
CA ARG A 111 18.46 14.28 8.14
C ARG A 111 17.10 13.69 7.72
N VAL A 112 16.79 12.48 8.19
CA VAL A 112 15.48 11.85 7.94
C VAL A 112 14.35 12.71 8.50
N ARG A 113 14.49 13.19 9.74
CA ARG A 113 13.51 14.10 10.34
C ARG A 113 13.33 15.39 9.53
N ARG A 114 14.43 15.97 9.05
CA ARG A 114 14.36 17.17 8.20
C ARG A 114 13.63 16.88 6.89
N TRP A 115 13.93 15.78 6.22
CA TRP A 115 13.24 15.38 4.99
C TRP A 115 11.77 15.09 5.22
N ALA A 116 11.42 14.44 6.35
CA ALA A 116 10.03 14.22 6.71
C ALA A 116 9.28 15.55 6.92
N TRP A 117 9.89 16.53 7.58
CA TRP A 117 9.32 17.88 7.71
C TRP A 117 9.15 18.59 6.37
N ILE A 118 10.14 18.50 5.49
CA ILE A 118 10.03 19.05 4.13
C ILE A 118 8.89 18.36 3.38
N GLY A 119 8.77 17.03 3.45
CA GLY A 119 7.68 16.28 2.85
C GLY A 119 6.31 16.66 3.41
N PHE A 120 6.22 16.88 4.73
CA PHE A 120 4.99 17.34 5.38
C PHE A 120 4.57 18.74 4.89
N CYS A 121 5.51 19.69 4.83
CA CYS A 121 5.26 21.03 4.32
C CYS A 121 5.00 21.06 2.80
N ALA A 122 5.52 20.10 2.05
CA ALA A 122 5.29 19.97 0.61
C ALA A 122 3.94 19.33 0.27
N ALA A 123 3.35 18.52 1.16
CA ALA A 123 2.08 17.85 0.91
C ALA A 123 0.94 18.81 0.51
N PRO A 124 0.75 19.97 1.15
CA PRO A 124 -0.26 20.95 0.73
C PRO A 124 -0.07 21.50 -0.67
N LEU A 125 1.18 21.51 -1.19
CA LEU A 125 1.44 22.00 -2.55
C LEU A 125 0.81 21.10 -3.62
N PHE A 126 0.76 19.79 -3.39
CA PHE A 126 0.05 18.87 -4.29
C PHE A 126 -1.46 19.16 -4.30
N ALA A 127 -2.04 19.37 -3.14
CA ALA A 127 -3.45 19.75 -3.04
C ALA A 127 -3.73 21.12 -3.66
N ALA A 128 -2.85 22.09 -3.43
CA ALA A 128 -2.95 23.43 -4.03
C ALA A 128 -2.82 23.37 -5.56
N ALA A 129 -1.93 22.56 -6.10
CA ALA A 129 -1.81 22.35 -7.54
C ALA A 129 -3.11 21.81 -8.15
N VAL A 130 -3.76 20.84 -7.49
CA VAL A 130 -5.07 20.33 -7.92
C VAL A 130 -6.16 21.37 -7.74
N TRP A 131 -6.14 22.12 -6.64
CA TRP A 131 -7.10 23.21 -6.38
C TRP A 131 -7.06 24.30 -7.45
N CYS A 132 -5.88 24.64 -7.96
CA CYS A 132 -5.70 25.62 -9.03
C CYS A 132 -6.18 25.14 -10.40
N MET A 133 -6.44 23.84 -10.57
CA MET A 133 -6.99 23.30 -11.81
C MET A 133 -8.48 23.67 -11.92
N PRO A 134 -8.95 24.16 -13.07
CA PRO A 134 -10.36 24.45 -13.28
C PRO A 134 -11.20 23.17 -13.22
N GLU A 135 -12.36 23.24 -12.59
CA GLU A 135 -13.30 22.11 -12.47
C GLU A 135 -13.69 21.51 -13.82
N SER A 136 -13.71 22.35 -14.87
CA SER A 136 -14.02 21.92 -16.24
C SER A 136 -13.10 20.81 -16.77
N TRP A 137 -11.85 20.74 -16.30
CA TRP A 137 -10.92 19.65 -16.67
C TRP A 137 -11.35 18.32 -16.09
N PHE A 138 -11.81 18.33 -14.83
CA PHE A 138 -12.31 17.12 -14.17
C PHE A 138 -13.63 16.66 -14.78
N VAL A 139 -14.52 17.60 -15.08
CA VAL A 139 -15.78 17.31 -15.76
C VAL A 139 -15.54 16.76 -17.18
N TRP A 140 -14.57 17.32 -17.92
CA TRP A 140 -14.19 16.80 -19.24
C TRP A 140 -13.64 15.38 -19.17
N PHE A 141 -12.85 15.07 -18.14
CA PHE A 141 -12.22 13.77 -17.98
C PHE A 141 -13.16 12.70 -17.39
N LEU A 142 -13.95 13.07 -16.39
CA LEU A 142 -14.82 12.15 -15.66
C LEU A 142 -16.24 12.07 -16.25
N GLY A 143 -16.69 13.15 -16.88
CA GLY A 143 -18.05 13.35 -17.37
C GLY A 143 -18.87 14.33 -16.52
N ALA A 144 -19.91 14.93 -17.13
CA ALA A 144 -20.74 15.97 -16.50
C ALA A 144 -21.47 15.50 -15.22
N GLN A 145 -21.68 14.21 -15.08
CA GLN A 145 -22.30 13.61 -13.88
C GLN A 145 -21.43 13.66 -12.62
N TYR A 146 -20.16 14.04 -12.76
CA TYR A 146 -19.19 14.11 -11.65
C TYR A 146 -18.87 15.56 -11.24
N ILE A 147 -19.77 16.47 -11.49
CA ILE A 147 -19.68 17.86 -10.99
C ILE A 147 -19.57 17.80 -9.45
N GLY A 148 -18.62 18.54 -8.87
CA GLY A 148 -18.32 18.53 -7.43
C GLY A 148 -17.22 17.54 -7.02
N ALA A 149 -16.76 16.62 -7.90
CA ALA A 149 -15.66 15.72 -7.61
C ALA A 149 -14.35 16.44 -7.27
N HIS A 150 -14.14 17.65 -7.78
CA HIS A 150 -12.94 18.46 -7.59
C HIS A 150 -12.57 18.63 -6.10
N HIS A 151 -13.53 18.97 -5.24
CA HIS A 151 -13.29 19.15 -3.81
C HIS A 151 -12.79 17.86 -3.13
N TYR A 152 -13.39 16.72 -3.47
CA TYR A 152 -12.97 15.43 -2.98
C TYR A 152 -11.56 15.05 -3.48
N ILE A 153 -11.26 15.33 -4.76
CA ILE A 153 -9.95 15.06 -5.35
C ILE A 153 -8.86 15.83 -4.60
N VAL A 154 -9.10 17.11 -4.28
CA VAL A 154 -8.16 17.96 -3.51
C VAL A 154 -7.90 17.35 -2.13
N LEU A 155 -8.95 16.99 -1.39
CA LEU A 155 -8.84 16.39 -0.07
C LEU A 155 -8.08 15.06 -0.11
N PHE A 156 -8.40 14.17 -1.04
CA PHE A 156 -7.71 12.88 -1.19
C PHE A 156 -6.27 13.07 -1.62
N THR A 157 -5.98 14.02 -2.51
CA THR A 157 -4.62 14.34 -2.93
C THR A 157 -3.78 14.79 -1.75
N LEU A 158 -4.32 15.64 -0.87
CA LEU A 158 -3.65 16.03 0.36
C LEU A 158 -3.37 14.81 1.26
N GLY A 159 -4.37 13.96 1.46
CA GLY A 159 -4.23 12.74 2.25
C GLY A 159 -3.15 11.79 1.70
N TYR A 160 -3.14 11.57 0.39
CA TYR A 160 -2.12 10.72 -0.25
C TYR A 160 -0.73 11.36 -0.26
N ALA A 161 -0.62 12.68 -0.42
CA ALA A 161 0.67 13.38 -0.35
C ALA A 161 1.33 13.26 1.03
N LEU A 162 0.55 13.15 2.11
CA LEU A 162 1.06 12.89 3.46
C LEU A 162 1.71 11.49 3.61
N ALA A 163 1.57 10.60 2.63
CA ALA A 163 2.34 9.36 2.61
C ALA A 163 3.84 9.59 2.41
N ILE A 164 4.27 10.73 1.85
CA ILE A 164 5.70 11.04 1.65
C ILE A 164 6.48 11.05 2.98
N PRO A 165 6.14 11.90 3.98
CA PRO A 165 6.81 11.89 5.26
C PRO A 165 6.64 10.56 6.00
N TYR A 166 5.49 9.91 5.86
CA TYR A 166 5.24 8.60 6.44
C TYR A 166 6.23 7.55 5.92
N TYR A 167 6.42 7.42 4.60
CA TYR A 167 7.36 6.46 4.03
C TYR A 167 8.80 6.70 4.47
N LEU A 168 9.24 7.97 4.55
CA LEU A 168 10.59 8.31 5.01
C LEU A 168 10.83 7.86 6.45
N LEU A 169 9.86 8.09 7.34
CA LEU A 169 9.96 7.73 8.75
C LEU A 169 9.84 6.23 8.96
N VAL A 170 8.85 5.59 8.33
CA VAL A 170 8.59 4.14 8.48
C VAL A 170 9.78 3.33 7.97
N ASN A 171 10.31 3.64 6.80
CA ASN A 171 11.47 2.94 6.26
C ASN A 171 12.70 3.08 7.17
N TYR A 172 12.86 4.23 7.85
CA TYR A 172 13.95 4.43 8.81
C TYR A 172 13.76 3.63 10.11
N LEU A 173 12.51 3.49 10.57
CA LEU A 173 12.18 2.76 11.79
C LEU A 173 12.26 1.24 11.62
N PHE A 174 11.99 0.74 10.42
CA PHE A 174 12.00 -0.70 10.12
C PHE A 174 13.34 -1.21 9.57
N TYR A 175 14.32 -0.34 9.42
CA TYR A 175 15.71 -0.72 9.14
C TYR A 175 16.41 -1.19 10.41
#